data_640aa10b6afa4161e76898f69355ab93
#
_entry.id   640aa10b6afa4161e76898f69355ab93
#
_cell.length_a   1.000
_cell.length_b   1.000
_cell.length_c   1.000
_cell.angle_alpha   90.00
_cell.angle_beta   90.00
_cell.angle_gamma   90.00
#
_symmetry.space_group_name_H-M   'P 1'
#
loop_
_entity.id
_entity.type
_entity.pdbx_description
1 polymer ?
#
loop_
_entity_poly.entity_id
_entity_poly.type
_entity_poly.pdbx_seq_one_letter_code
_entity_poly.pdbx_strand_id
1 'polypeptide(L)'
;MEQFIRQILKEYDIVGDSIEKLDDTSRNDEDIRQQYLINHSYVMKLNTAALVSEKFLDDISRVIERYRKIGVWVPRLIRKTDGKFLAEMEIDGRTYYVYVEEYAIYKTAKDVKDEDKLKREMMEHIGILAAEYSGVDLMETPSMWTILDLHPLDKEVDESQDNLNRLITVLKEKNREKEMEILERENKKARQMLQKWYRKLPRCVYQGDLNFTNVLINDKEEFKGLIDFNMAGTEVNINNFLHETAYFLQEEDFVELSAEEIYDKMNEKQELLMKVILRNYSLNEDEKRCLPLYKKIIGMSFYPNVMLWIYLLRNGKYVDKVLELLLLIAEEAND
;
A
#
# COMPACT_ATOMS: atom_id res chain seq x y z
N MET A 1 -5.80 -25.52 19.70
CA MET A 1 -5.27 -24.18 19.40
C MET A 1 -4.76 -23.45 20.65
N GLU A 2 -5.56 -23.19 21.70
CA GLU A 2 -5.12 -22.41 22.88
C GLU A 2 -3.87 -22.98 23.58
N GLN A 3 -3.77 -24.31 23.74
CA GLN A 3 -2.61 -24.97 24.33
C GLN A 3 -1.32 -24.70 23.52
N PHE A 4 -1.44 -24.66 22.19
CA PHE A 4 -0.30 -24.35 21.30
C PHE A 4 0.10 -22.87 21.43
N ILE A 5 -0.88 -21.96 21.46
CA ILE A 5 -0.60 -20.53 21.69
C ILE A 5 0.18 -20.35 22.98
N ARG A 6 -0.26 -20.97 24.09
CA ARG A 6 0.46 -20.92 25.37
C ARG A 6 1.87 -21.50 25.32
N GLN A 7 2.10 -22.53 24.49
CA GLN A 7 3.44 -23.09 24.30
C GLN A 7 4.37 -22.11 23.58
N ILE A 8 3.88 -21.48 22.50
CA ILE A 8 4.68 -20.49 21.75
C ILE A 8 4.96 -19.24 22.58
N LEU A 9 3.97 -18.74 23.34
CA LEU A 9 4.17 -17.57 24.20
C LEU A 9 5.34 -17.72 25.16
N LYS A 10 5.67 -18.94 25.60
CA LYS A 10 6.85 -19.20 26.44
C LYS A 10 8.16 -18.88 25.72
N GLU A 11 8.21 -19.04 24.39
CA GLU A 11 9.41 -18.67 23.62
C GLU A 11 9.64 -17.14 23.62
N TYR A 12 8.59 -16.35 23.83
CA TYR A 12 8.62 -14.89 23.94
C TYR A 12 8.70 -14.40 25.40
N ASP A 13 8.84 -15.30 26.37
CA ASP A 13 8.77 -14.99 27.82
C ASP A 13 7.47 -14.29 28.22
N ILE A 14 6.36 -14.67 27.56
CA ILE A 14 5.02 -14.12 27.83
C ILE A 14 4.17 -15.19 28.51
N VAL A 15 3.60 -14.84 29.67
CA VAL A 15 2.56 -15.65 30.32
C VAL A 15 1.21 -15.29 29.71
N GLY A 16 0.55 -16.23 29.05
CA GLY A 16 -0.76 -16.01 28.42
C GLY A 16 -1.89 -16.18 29.43
N ASP A 17 -2.17 -15.18 30.26
CA ASP A 17 -3.28 -15.21 31.23
C ASP A 17 -4.64 -15.11 30.54
N SER A 18 -4.76 -14.22 29.54
CA SER A 18 -5.92 -14.12 28.67
C SER A 18 -5.53 -14.26 27.20
N ILE A 19 -6.33 -15.00 26.43
CA ILE A 19 -6.16 -15.22 24.99
C ILE A 19 -7.52 -15.04 24.34
N GLU A 20 -7.64 -14.03 23.49
CA GLU A 20 -8.86 -13.73 22.76
C GLU A 20 -8.57 -13.79 21.26
N LYS A 21 -9.40 -14.52 20.51
CA LYS A 21 -9.28 -14.53 19.04
C LYS A 21 -9.80 -13.19 18.50
N LEU A 22 -8.95 -12.50 17.75
CA LEU A 22 -9.31 -11.32 16.96
C LEU A 22 -9.85 -11.74 15.57
N ASP A 23 -9.78 -10.82 14.64
CA ASP A 23 -10.23 -11.05 13.29
C ASP A 23 -9.48 -12.22 12.62
N ASP A 24 -10.23 -13.01 11.84
CA ASP A 24 -9.68 -14.05 10.98
C ASP A 24 -9.71 -13.52 9.54
N THR A 25 -8.52 -13.21 9.01
CA THR A 25 -8.34 -12.68 7.67
C THR A 25 -7.85 -13.74 6.68
N SER A 26 -8.03 -15.01 7.01
CA SER A 26 -7.72 -16.15 6.14
C SER A 26 -8.45 -16.04 4.80
N ARG A 27 -7.74 -16.27 3.69
CA ARG A 27 -8.32 -16.20 2.34
C ARG A 27 -8.91 -17.55 1.89
N ASN A 28 -8.30 -18.62 2.33
CA ASN A 28 -8.73 -20.01 2.07
C ASN A 28 -8.01 -20.94 3.06
N ASP A 29 -8.21 -22.24 2.92
CA ASP A 29 -7.62 -23.25 3.81
C ASP A 29 -6.08 -23.34 3.71
N GLU A 30 -5.46 -22.81 2.67
CA GLU A 30 -4.01 -22.80 2.47
C GLU A 30 -3.35 -21.49 2.94
N ASP A 31 -4.08 -20.36 2.88
CA ASP A 31 -3.64 -19.04 3.33
C ASP A 31 -4.38 -18.63 4.60
N ILE A 32 -3.99 -19.24 5.71
CA ILE A 32 -4.55 -18.96 7.05
C ILE A 32 -3.82 -17.75 7.64
N ARG A 33 -4.61 -16.80 8.15
CA ARG A 33 -4.15 -15.57 8.81
C ARG A 33 -5.01 -15.30 10.03
N GLN A 34 -4.56 -15.73 11.18
CA GLN A 34 -5.28 -15.59 12.45
C GLN A 34 -4.52 -14.69 13.41
N GLN A 35 -5.26 -13.92 14.18
CA GLN A 35 -4.70 -13.00 15.17
C GLN A 35 -5.34 -13.27 16.54
N TYR A 36 -4.52 -13.17 17.59
CA TYR A 36 -4.94 -13.36 18.97
C TYR A 36 -4.43 -12.21 19.83
N LEU A 37 -5.34 -11.60 20.59
CA LEU A 37 -5.01 -10.65 21.64
C LEU A 37 -4.56 -11.40 22.89
N ILE A 38 -3.39 -11.05 23.39
CA ILE A 38 -2.78 -11.68 24.54
C ILE A 38 -2.64 -10.65 25.67
N ASN A 39 -3.27 -10.91 26.81
CA ASN A 39 -3.19 -10.07 28.02
C ASN A 39 -3.55 -8.60 27.77
N HIS A 40 -4.38 -8.30 26.76
CA HIS A 40 -4.68 -6.93 26.31
C HIS A 40 -3.43 -6.06 26.01
N SER A 41 -2.28 -6.68 25.76
CA SER A 41 -0.98 -6.00 25.61
C SER A 41 -0.24 -6.40 24.35
N TYR A 42 -0.51 -7.57 23.80
CA TYR A 42 0.18 -8.10 22.64
C TYR A 42 -0.79 -8.66 21.61
N VAL A 43 -0.39 -8.64 20.35
CA VAL A 43 -1.06 -9.36 19.26
C VAL A 43 -0.12 -10.46 18.76
N MET A 44 -0.60 -11.70 18.82
CA MET A 44 0.08 -12.84 18.19
C MET A 44 -0.54 -13.06 16.82
N LYS A 45 0.28 -13.06 15.77
CA LYS A 45 -0.13 -13.32 14.39
C LYS A 45 0.35 -14.69 13.95
N LEU A 46 -0.58 -15.51 13.44
CA LEU A 46 -0.35 -16.86 12.91
C LEU A 46 -0.60 -16.83 11.40
N ASN A 47 0.39 -17.21 10.60
CA ASN A 47 0.29 -17.23 9.15
C ASN A 47 0.78 -18.58 8.61
N THR A 48 0.16 -19.08 7.54
CA THR A 48 0.67 -20.25 6.80
C THR A 48 1.44 -19.87 5.55
N ALA A 49 1.35 -18.60 5.13
CA ALA A 49 2.08 -18.11 3.96
C ALA A 49 3.57 -17.92 4.29
N ALA A 50 4.45 -18.51 3.48
CA ALA A 50 5.91 -18.44 3.61
C ALA A 50 6.51 -17.04 3.32
N LEU A 51 5.67 -16.01 3.12
CA LEU A 51 6.12 -14.63 2.93
C LEU A 51 6.70 -14.01 4.20
N VAL A 52 6.32 -14.54 5.37
CA VAL A 52 6.86 -14.10 6.66
C VAL A 52 8.13 -14.90 6.95
N SER A 53 9.29 -14.25 6.88
CA SER A 53 10.58 -14.83 7.23
C SER A 53 11.23 -14.05 8.37
N GLU A 54 12.19 -14.66 9.06
CA GLU A 54 12.96 -13.96 10.10
C GLU A 54 13.64 -12.70 9.56
N LYS A 55 14.23 -12.79 8.35
CA LYS A 55 14.84 -11.63 7.68
C LYS A 55 13.83 -10.50 7.44
N PHE A 56 12.64 -10.84 6.96
CA PHE A 56 11.57 -9.86 6.71
C PHE A 56 11.14 -9.18 8.01
N LEU A 57 10.97 -9.94 9.11
CA LEU A 57 10.60 -9.37 10.41
C LEU A 57 11.74 -8.50 11.00
N ASP A 58 13.00 -8.87 10.80
CA ASP A 58 14.12 -8.04 11.22
C ASP A 58 14.18 -6.73 10.42
N ASP A 59 13.96 -6.78 9.10
CA ASP A 59 13.83 -5.60 8.25
C ASP A 59 12.67 -4.70 8.72
N ILE A 60 11.47 -5.26 8.95
CA ILE A 60 10.32 -4.53 9.49
C ILE A 60 10.65 -3.91 10.85
N SER A 61 11.33 -4.62 11.75
CA SER A 61 11.70 -4.08 13.05
C SER A 61 12.51 -2.79 12.94
N ARG A 62 13.46 -2.72 11.97
CA ARG A 62 14.22 -1.50 11.71
C ARG A 62 13.36 -0.38 11.12
N VAL A 63 12.43 -0.71 10.24
CA VAL A 63 11.47 0.24 9.65
C VAL A 63 10.55 0.83 10.72
N ILE A 64 10.03 -0.01 11.62
CA ILE A 64 9.21 0.42 12.77
C ILE A 64 9.94 1.50 13.59
N GLU A 65 11.22 1.29 13.90
CA GLU A 65 11.99 2.27 14.68
C GLU A 65 12.19 3.60 13.92
N ARG A 66 12.22 3.61 12.58
CA ARG A 66 12.25 4.85 11.78
C ARG A 66 10.96 5.64 11.91
N TYR A 67 9.81 4.98 11.75
CA TYR A 67 8.51 5.61 11.95
C TYR A 67 8.38 6.18 13.37
N ARG A 68 8.78 5.42 14.38
CA ARG A 68 8.75 5.88 15.78
C ARG A 68 9.67 7.10 16.01
N LYS A 69 10.83 7.17 15.38
CA LYS A 69 11.75 8.31 15.48
C LYS A 69 11.18 9.60 14.88
N ILE A 70 10.35 9.51 13.85
CA ILE A 70 9.65 10.67 13.29
C ILE A 70 8.31 10.97 13.96
N GLY A 71 8.03 10.33 15.10
CA GLY A 71 6.82 10.60 15.90
C GLY A 71 5.59 9.80 15.52
N VAL A 72 5.69 8.83 14.61
CA VAL A 72 4.59 7.93 14.23
C VAL A 72 4.62 6.70 15.13
N TRP A 73 3.58 6.48 15.90
CA TRP A 73 3.49 5.30 16.75
C TRP A 73 3.26 4.03 15.89
N VAL A 74 4.06 2.99 16.14
CA VAL A 74 3.94 1.69 15.47
C VAL A 74 4.19 0.61 16.50
N PRO A 75 3.42 -0.50 16.53
CA PRO A 75 3.67 -1.61 17.42
C PRO A 75 5.06 -2.21 17.14
N ARG A 76 5.83 -2.45 18.21
CA ARG A 76 7.11 -3.13 18.09
C ARG A 76 6.91 -4.63 18.01
N LEU A 77 7.73 -5.28 17.22
CA LEU A 77 7.83 -6.74 17.25
C LEU A 77 8.53 -7.18 18.55
N ILE A 78 8.04 -8.25 19.14
CA ILE A 78 8.58 -8.83 20.37
C ILE A 78 9.57 -9.93 19.98
N ARG A 79 10.78 -9.88 20.54
CA ARG A 79 11.80 -10.93 20.32
C ARG A 79 11.54 -12.13 21.23
N LYS A 80 11.80 -13.30 20.69
CA LYS A 80 11.92 -14.54 21.46
C LYS A 80 13.15 -14.52 22.38
N THR A 81 13.20 -15.44 23.30
CA THR A 81 14.35 -15.63 24.22
C THR A 81 15.67 -15.96 23.50
N ASP A 82 15.60 -16.50 22.27
CA ASP A 82 16.76 -16.76 21.40
C ASP A 82 17.19 -15.55 20.55
N GLY A 83 16.48 -14.41 20.70
CA GLY A 83 16.74 -13.16 20.00
C GLY A 83 16.06 -13.01 18.65
N LYS A 84 15.40 -14.05 18.12
CA LYS A 84 14.64 -14.02 16.87
C LYS A 84 13.22 -13.46 17.08
N PHE A 85 12.56 -13.09 15.98
CA PHE A 85 11.14 -12.69 15.99
C PHE A 85 10.21 -13.85 15.63
N LEU A 86 10.62 -14.71 14.69
CA LEU A 86 9.78 -15.75 14.11
C LEU A 86 9.84 -17.04 14.95
N ALA A 87 8.67 -17.58 15.29
CA ALA A 87 8.50 -18.95 15.73
C ALA A 87 7.83 -19.75 14.61
N GLU A 88 8.27 -21.00 14.44
CA GLU A 88 7.66 -21.95 13.52
C GLU A 88 7.00 -23.05 14.33
N MET A 89 5.79 -23.44 13.93
CA MET A 89 5.03 -24.48 14.58
C MET A 89 4.36 -25.37 13.54
N GLU A 90 4.42 -26.67 13.76
CA GLU A 90 3.69 -27.65 12.98
C GLU A 90 2.41 -28.08 13.71
N ILE A 91 1.25 -27.93 13.08
CA ILE A 91 -0.05 -28.36 13.58
C ILE A 91 -0.74 -29.15 12.46
N ASP A 92 -1.06 -30.42 12.75
CA ASP A 92 -1.78 -31.30 11.81
C ASP A 92 -1.11 -31.39 10.42
N GLY A 93 0.24 -31.43 10.39
CA GLY A 93 1.04 -31.48 9.17
C GLY A 93 1.14 -30.17 8.40
N ARG A 94 0.75 -29.06 9.01
CA ARG A 94 0.84 -27.71 8.44
C ARG A 94 1.78 -26.84 9.26
N THR A 95 2.70 -26.14 8.59
CA THR A 95 3.60 -25.18 9.23
C THR A 95 2.92 -23.83 9.40
N TYR A 96 2.97 -23.29 10.60
CA TYR A 96 2.55 -21.94 10.95
C TYR A 96 3.76 -21.09 11.27
N TYR A 97 3.81 -19.90 10.71
CA TYR A 97 4.78 -18.85 10.99
C TYR A 97 4.14 -17.87 11.96
N VAL A 98 4.74 -17.75 13.14
CA VAL A 98 4.15 -17.00 14.26
C VAL A 98 5.09 -15.92 14.73
N TYR A 99 4.55 -14.71 14.92
CA TYR A 99 5.26 -13.63 15.57
C TYR A 99 4.32 -12.81 16.46
N VAL A 100 4.93 -12.05 17.36
CA VAL A 100 4.20 -11.26 18.36
C VAL A 100 4.59 -9.80 18.23
N GLU A 101 3.62 -8.90 18.38
CA GLU A 101 3.81 -7.45 18.38
C GLU A 101 3.06 -6.79 19.56
N GLU A 102 3.41 -5.56 19.90
CA GLU A 102 2.66 -4.74 20.86
C GLU A 102 1.20 -4.57 20.41
N TYR A 103 0.25 -4.56 21.35
CA TYR A 103 -1.12 -4.19 21.02
C TYR A 103 -1.25 -2.67 20.85
N ALA A 104 -2.00 -2.24 19.84
CA ALA A 104 -2.18 -0.82 19.55
C ALA A 104 -2.90 -0.07 20.69
N ILE A 105 -2.29 1.02 21.13
CA ILE A 105 -2.85 1.89 22.20
C ILE A 105 -3.85 2.93 21.66
N TYR A 106 -3.97 3.04 20.35
CA TYR A 106 -4.87 3.95 19.66
C TYR A 106 -5.91 3.16 18.85
N LYS A 107 -7.05 3.76 18.54
CA LYS A 107 -8.09 3.17 17.70
C LYS A 107 -7.76 3.34 16.21
N THR A 108 -8.28 2.44 15.36
CA THR A 108 -8.20 2.57 13.91
C THR A 108 -9.08 3.72 13.39
N ALA A 109 -8.70 4.28 12.25
CA ALA A 109 -9.36 5.44 11.64
C ALA A 109 -10.56 5.09 10.73
N LYS A 110 -11.03 3.83 10.72
CA LYS A 110 -12.08 3.35 9.79
C LYS A 110 -13.37 4.18 9.80
N ASP A 111 -13.67 4.85 10.93
CA ASP A 111 -14.88 5.66 11.11
C ASP A 111 -14.54 7.16 11.30
N VAL A 112 -13.39 7.63 10.81
CA VAL A 112 -12.97 9.03 10.90
C VAL A 112 -13.93 9.94 10.12
N LYS A 113 -14.22 11.12 10.67
CA LYS A 113 -15.18 12.07 10.07
C LYS A 113 -14.53 13.00 9.05
N ASP A 114 -13.30 13.45 9.32
CA ASP A 114 -12.55 14.37 8.45
C ASP A 114 -11.38 13.62 7.81
N GLU A 115 -11.70 12.85 6.75
CA GLU A 115 -10.71 12.09 5.98
C GLU A 115 -9.66 12.99 5.33
N ASP A 116 -10.05 14.16 4.83
CA ASP A 116 -9.12 15.09 4.16
C ASP A 116 -8.08 15.65 5.14
N LYS A 117 -8.48 15.93 6.39
CA LYS A 117 -7.54 16.34 7.44
C LYS A 117 -6.58 15.20 7.76
N LEU A 118 -7.10 14.00 7.99
CA LEU A 118 -6.30 12.84 8.35
C LEU A 118 -5.29 12.50 7.24
N LYS A 119 -5.71 12.50 5.98
CA LYS A 119 -4.82 12.30 4.82
C LYS A 119 -3.69 13.32 4.79
N ARG A 120 -3.99 14.61 5.04
CA ARG A 120 -2.94 15.64 5.11
C ARG A 120 -1.92 15.36 6.21
N GLU A 121 -2.36 14.96 7.41
CA GLU A 121 -1.46 14.61 8.52
C GLU A 121 -0.59 13.39 8.16
N MET A 122 -1.14 12.37 7.49
CA MET A 122 -0.39 11.22 7.00
C MET A 122 0.66 11.62 5.94
N MET A 123 0.28 12.44 4.97
CA MET A 123 1.18 12.91 3.89
C MET A 123 2.35 13.74 4.45
N GLU A 124 2.16 14.50 5.50
CA GLU A 124 3.24 15.21 6.18
C GLU A 124 4.31 14.23 6.69
N HIS A 125 3.89 13.14 7.34
CA HIS A 125 4.81 12.12 7.86
C HIS A 125 5.49 11.31 6.73
N ILE A 126 4.81 11.07 5.60
CA ILE A 126 5.44 10.46 4.41
C ILE A 126 6.58 11.35 3.89
N GLY A 127 6.35 12.67 3.80
CA GLY A 127 7.38 13.61 3.39
C GLY A 127 8.59 13.62 4.33
N ILE A 128 8.36 13.63 5.65
CA ILE A 128 9.41 13.56 6.67
C ILE A 128 10.17 12.23 6.57
N LEU A 129 9.46 11.09 6.46
CA LEU A 129 10.08 9.78 6.34
C LEU A 129 11.01 9.70 5.12
N ALA A 130 10.54 10.17 3.96
CA ALA A 130 11.34 10.19 2.75
C ALA A 130 12.56 11.11 2.87
N ALA A 131 12.42 12.28 3.49
CA ALA A 131 13.53 13.21 3.70
C ALA A 131 14.63 12.63 4.60
N GLU A 132 14.25 11.94 5.68
CA GLU A 132 15.16 11.39 6.67
C GLU A 132 15.81 10.06 6.24
N TYR A 133 15.09 9.22 5.46
CA TYR A 133 15.48 7.82 5.25
C TYR A 133 15.62 7.40 3.79
N SER A 134 15.59 8.32 2.81
CA SER A 134 15.89 7.95 1.41
C SER A 134 17.30 7.35 1.27
N GLY A 135 17.36 6.15 0.70
CA GLY A 135 18.61 5.42 0.49
C GLY A 135 19.19 4.77 1.75
N VAL A 136 18.53 4.89 2.90
CA VAL A 136 19.02 4.37 4.17
C VAL A 136 18.48 2.97 4.42
N ASP A 137 19.38 1.97 4.51
CA ASP A 137 19.10 0.59 4.91
C ASP A 137 17.80 0.06 4.30
N LEU A 138 17.78 -0.01 2.96
CA LEU A 138 16.64 -0.45 2.17
C LEU A 138 16.39 -1.94 2.34
N MET A 139 15.13 -2.35 2.32
CA MET A 139 14.75 -3.76 2.26
C MET A 139 15.05 -4.34 0.87
N GLU A 140 15.43 -5.62 0.81
CA GLU A 140 15.52 -6.35 -0.47
C GLU A 140 14.14 -6.58 -1.09
N THR A 141 13.10 -6.68 -0.26
CA THR A 141 11.73 -6.83 -0.72
C THR A 141 11.23 -5.51 -1.30
N PRO A 142 10.85 -5.45 -2.58
CA PRO A 142 10.20 -4.30 -3.15
C PRO A 142 8.78 -4.13 -2.61
N SER A 143 8.23 -2.93 -2.70
CA SER A 143 6.82 -2.65 -2.40
C SER A 143 5.88 -3.40 -3.35
N MET A 144 4.67 -3.69 -2.91
CA MET A 144 3.59 -4.23 -3.77
C MET A 144 3.29 -3.31 -4.98
N TRP A 145 3.48 -2.00 -4.80
CA TRP A 145 3.15 -0.98 -5.81
C TRP A 145 4.31 -0.64 -6.73
N THR A 146 5.40 -1.38 -6.65
CA THR A 146 6.57 -1.11 -7.48
C THR A 146 6.24 -1.24 -8.97
N ILE A 147 6.82 -0.35 -9.77
CA ILE A 147 6.69 -0.34 -11.24
C ILE A 147 8.05 -0.70 -11.82
N LEU A 148 8.09 -1.61 -12.79
CA LEU A 148 9.26 -2.21 -13.45
C LEU A 148 10.01 -3.28 -12.65
N ASP A 149 9.90 -3.35 -11.34
CA ASP A 149 10.37 -4.48 -10.54
C ASP A 149 9.17 -5.37 -10.16
N LEU A 150 9.42 -6.62 -9.83
CA LEU A 150 8.38 -7.56 -9.41
C LEU A 150 8.41 -7.75 -7.90
N HIS A 151 7.27 -7.61 -7.26
CA HIS A 151 7.07 -8.03 -5.88
C HIS A 151 7.04 -9.57 -5.81
N PRO A 152 7.38 -10.21 -4.68
CA PRO A 152 7.33 -11.69 -4.55
C PRO A 152 5.99 -12.35 -4.88
N LEU A 153 4.89 -11.61 -4.85
CA LEU A 153 3.56 -12.10 -5.26
C LEU A 153 3.29 -11.95 -6.76
N ASP A 154 4.06 -11.14 -7.47
CA ASP A 154 3.95 -10.94 -8.92
C ASP A 154 4.82 -11.97 -9.63
N LYS A 155 4.29 -12.62 -10.65
CA LYS A 155 5.00 -13.69 -11.36
C LYS A 155 5.56 -13.26 -12.72
N GLU A 156 4.88 -12.35 -13.39
CA GLU A 156 5.19 -11.97 -14.78
C GLU A 156 5.22 -10.46 -14.99
N VAL A 157 4.33 -9.73 -14.37
CA VAL A 157 4.19 -8.29 -14.49
C VAL A 157 3.93 -7.65 -13.13
N ASP A 158 4.30 -6.38 -12.96
CA ASP A 158 3.97 -5.63 -11.76
C ASP A 158 2.45 -5.36 -11.64
N GLU A 159 1.98 -5.06 -10.44
CA GLU A 159 0.56 -4.83 -10.10
C GLU A 159 -0.09 -3.77 -11.01
N SER A 160 0.61 -2.67 -11.30
CA SER A 160 0.10 -1.63 -12.20
C SER A 160 -0.12 -2.15 -13.61
N GLN A 161 0.78 -3.01 -14.12
CA GLN A 161 0.60 -3.62 -15.44
C GLN A 161 -0.55 -4.64 -15.43
N ASP A 162 -0.70 -5.44 -14.36
CA ASP A 162 -1.80 -6.39 -14.26
C ASP A 162 -3.16 -5.68 -14.23
N ASN A 163 -3.28 -4.59 -13.47
CA ASN A 163 -4.49 -3.78 -13.42
C ASN A 163 -4.85 -3.18 -14.79
N LEU A 164 -3.86 -2.64 -15.51
CA LEU A 164 -4.09 -2.15 -16.87
C LEU A 164 -4.51 -3.28 -17.81
N ASN A 165 -3.90 -4.46 -17.73
CA ASN A 165 -4.24 -5.63 -18.56
C ASN A 165 -5.70 -6.08 -18.32
N ARG A 166 -6.18 -6.01 -17.07
CA ARG A 166 -7.59 -6.28 -16.73
C ARG A 166 -8.53 -5.28 -17.41
N LEU A 167 -8.19 -3.99 -17.37
CA LEU A 167 -8.97 -2.93 -18.03
C LEU A 167 -8.97 -3.14 -19.57
N ILE A 168 -7.81 -3.40 -20.16
CA ILE A 168 -7.65 -3.69 -21.60
C ILE A 168 -8.53 -4.88 -22.02
N THR A 169 -8.58 -5.93 -21.22
CA THR A 169 -9.44 -7.08 -21.47
C THR A 169 -10.92 -6.67 -21.58
N VAL A 170 -11.39 -5.81 -20.66
CA VAL A 170 -12.78 -5.32 -20.69
C VAL A 170 -13.04 -4.40 -21.88
N LEU A 171 -12.10 -3.53 -22.23
CA LEU A 171 -12.22 -2.68 -23.44
C LEU A 171 -12.34 -3.52 -24.70
N LYS A 172 -11.55 -4.58 -24.81
CA LYS A 172 -11.62 -5.54 -25.93
C LYS A 172 -12.97 -6.27 -25.97
N GLU A 173 -13.48 -6.74 -24.82
CA GLU A 173 -14.83 -7.35 -24.69
C GLU A 173 -15.94 -6.39 -25.17
N LYS A 174 -15.72 -5.08 -25.06
CA LYS A 174 -16.68 -4.02 -25.43
C LYS A 174 -16.43 -3.44 -26.83
N ASN A 175 -15.52 -4.01 -27.63
CA ASN A 175 -15.12 -3.54 -28.97
C ASN A 175 -14.66 -2.06 -28.96
N ARG A 176 -13.78 -1.73 -28.00
CA ARG A 176 -13.17 -0.40 -27.83
C ARG A 176 -11.68 -0.43 -28.18
N GLU A 177 -11.38 -0.90 -29.39
CA GLU A 177 -10.01 -1.12 -29.88
C GLU A 177 -9.18 0.15 -29.90
N LYS A 178 -9.79 1.31 -30.26
CA LYS A 178 -9.09 2.59 -30.33
C LYS A 178 -8.56 3.01 -28.95
N GLU A 179 -9.41 2.99 -27.95
CA GLU A 179 -9.07 3.37 -26.58
C GLU A 179 -8.03 2.41 -26.03
N MET A 180 -8.18 1.10 -26.26
CA MET A 180 -7.22 0.07 -25.89
C MET A 180 -5.83 0.35 -26.48
N GLU A 181 -5.72 0.59 -27.80
CA GLU A 181 -4.45 0.88 -28.46
C GLU A 181 -3.75 2.13 -27.93
N ILE A 182 -4.51 3.16 -27.57
CA ILE A 182 -3.99 4.39 -26.99
C ILE A 182 -3.40 4.10 -25.61
N LEU A 183 -4.15 3.44 -24.71
CA LEU A 183 -3.69 3.11 -23.35
C LEU A 183 -2.43 2.24 -23.38
N GLU A 184 -2.41 1.18 -24.19
CA GLU A 184 -1.24 0.30 -24.34
C GLU A 184 -0.02 1.06 -24.85
N ARG A 185 -0.20 1.88 -25.88
CA ARG A 185 0.88 2.69 -26.47
C ARG A 185 1.47 3.67 -25.46
N GLU A 186 0.64 4.43 -24.77
CA GLU A 186 1.10 5.47 -23.82
C GLU A 186 1.72 4.84 -22.57
N ASN A 187 1.15 3.75 -22.04
CA ASN A 187 1.77 2.99 -20.95
C ASN A 187 3.14 2.44 -21.34
N LYS A 188 3.24 1.79 -22.50
CA LYS A 188 4.51 1.27 -23.02
C LYS A 188 5.56 2.36 -23.18
N LYS A 189 5.17 3.51 -23.75
CA LYS A 189 6.05 4.67 -23.94
C LYS A 189 6.56 5.21 -22.59
N ALA A 190 5.66 5.43 -21.63
CA ALA A 190 6.02 5.93 -20.31
C ALA A 190 6.98 4.96 -19.58
N ARG A 191 6.71 3.66 -19.60
CA ARG A 191 7.57 2.63 -19.00
C ARG A 191 8.95 2.56 -19.66
N GLN A 192 9.03 2.63 -20.98
CA GLN A 192 10.32 2.65 -21.69
C GLN A 192 11.16 3.88 -21.38
N MET A 193 10.52 5.04 -21.18
CA MET A 193 11.21 6.25 -20.77
C MET A 193 11.67 6.15 -19.31
N LEU A 194 10.78 5.69 -18.42
CA LEU A 194 11.07 5.51 -16.99
C LEU A 194 12.24 4.55 -16.76
N GLN A 195 12.32 3.45 -17.51
CA GLN A 195 13.38 2.44 -17.38
C GLN A 195 14.80 3.02 -17.49
N LYS A 196 14.98 4.14 -18.20
CA LYS A 196 16.29 4.80 -18.35
C LYS A 196 16.78 5.46 -17.05
N TRP A 197 15.86 5.84 -16.16
CA TRP A 197 16.14 6.62 -14.95
C TRP A 197 15.83 5.85 -13.66
N TYR A 198 14.98 4.84 -13.75
CA TYR A 198 14.39 4.10 -12.65
C TYR A 198 15.38 3.74 -11.54
N ARG A 199 16.58 3.21 -11.91
CA ARG A 199 17.57 2.77 -10.91
C ARG A 199 18.31 3.91 -10.19
N LYS A 200 18.15 5.14 -10.65
CA LYS A 200 18.76 6.33 -10.06
C LYS A 200 17.82 7.07 -9.11
N LEU A 201 16.54 6.74 -9.16
CA LEU A 201 15.54 7.43 -8.36
C LEU A 201 15.69 7.08 -6.88
N PRO A 202 15.56 8.07 -5.98
CA PRO A 202 15.57 7.87 -4.53
C PRO A 202 14.46 6.90 -4.11
N ARG A 203 14.79 6.08 -3.12
CA ARG A 203 13.91 5.07 -2.55
C ARG A 203 13.90 5.16 -1.04
N CYS A 204 12.76 4.82 -0.46
CA CYS A 204 12.61 4.62 0.98
C CYS A 204 11.84 3.32 1.23
N VAL A 205 11.80 2.85 2.46
CA VAL A 205 10.94 1.74 2.86
C VAL A 205 9.66 2.32 3.44
N TYR A 206 8.53 1.92 2.86
CA TYR A 206 7.19 2.35 3.27
C TYR A 206 6.39 1.20 3.84
N GLN A 207 5.35 1.51 4.63
CA GLN A 207 4.42 0.53 5.20
C GLN A 207 3.63 -0.22 4.10
N GLY A 208 3.29 0.46 3.01
CA GLY A 208 2.76 -0.14 1.77
C GLY A 208 1.25 -0.37 1.74
N ASP A 209 0.49 -0.07 2.81
CA ASP A 209 -0.97 -0.24 2.86
C ASP A 209 -1.62 0.76 3.83
N LEU A 210 -1.65 2.04 3.45
CA LEU A 210 -2.16 3.14 4.28
C LEU A 210 -3.69 3.28 4.24
N ASN A 211 -4.42 2.17 4.16
CA ASN A 211 -5.88 2.22 4.34
C ASN A 211 -6.26 2.58 5.79
N PHE A 212 -7.45 3.15 6.00
CA PHE A 212 -7.87 3.64 7.33
C PHE A 212 -8.05 2.55 8.39
N THR A 213 -8.10 1.28 8.02
CA THR A 213 -8.07 0.18 8.98
C THR A 213 -6.68 -0.05 9.58
N ASN A 214 -5.63 0.43 8.90
CA ASN A 214 -4.23 0.34 9.32
C ASN A 214 -3.70 1.66 9.91
N VAL A 215 -4.51 2.73 9.85
CA VAL A 215 -4.17 4.04 10.39
C VAL A 215 -4.74 4.20 11.80
N LEU A 216 -3.93 4.71 12.72
CA LEU A 216 -4.29 4.91 14.11
C LEU A 216 -4.52 6.40 14.42
N ILE A 217 -5.58 6.68 15.18
CA ILE A 217 -5.97 8.03 15.59
C ILE A 217 -6.24 8.10 17.09
N ASN A 218 -6.05 9.29 17.68
CA ASN A 218 -6.46 9.58 19.05
C ASN A 218 -7.97 9.96 19.12
N ASP A 219 -8.45 10.32 20.31
CA ASP A 219 -9.85 10.72 20.53
C ASP A 219 -10.25 12.03 19.84
N LYS A 220 -9.28 12.82 19.37
CA LYS A 220 -9.50 14.03 18.56
C LYS A 220 -9.45 13.77 17.05
N GLU A 221 -9.41 12.51 16.67
CA GLU A 221 -9.26 12.06 15.29
C GLU A 221 -7.98 12.59 14.60
N GLU A 222 -6.91 12.83 15.37
CA GLU A 222 -5.58 13.20 14.84
C GLU A 222 -4.76 11.95 14.59
N PHE A 223 -3.97 11.95 13.51
CA PHE A 223 -3.05 10.87 13.17
C PHE A 223 -2.05 10.61 14.32
N LYS A 224 -1.88 9.35 14.69
CA LYS A 224 -0.93 8.94 15.74
C LYS A 224 -0.01 7.82 15.31
N GLY A 225 -0.44 6.96 14.39
CA GLY A 225 0.38 5.82 14.06
C GLY A 225 -0.16 4.91 12.98
N LEU A 226 0.55 3.81 12.79
CA LEU A 226 0.26 2.79 11.79
C LEU A 226 0.38 1.40 12.39
N ILE A 227 -0.40 0.47 11.85
CA ILE A 227 -0.27 -0.96 12.11
C ILE A 227 -0.12 -1.71 10.77
N ASP A 228 0.11 -2.99 10.86
CA ASP A 228 0.15 -3.94 9.75
C ASP A 228 1.19 -3.62 8.66
N PHE A 229 2.45 -3.98 8.95
CA PHE A 229 3.59 -3.80 8.05
C PHE A 229 3.83 -4.99 7.12
N ASN A 230 2.84 -5.86 6.93
CA ASN A 230 2.98 -7.06 6.09
C ASN A 230 3.25 -6.74 4.61
N MET A 231 2.88 -5.55 4.15
CA MET A 231 3.12 -5.06 2.80
C MET A 231 4.29 -4.08 2.72
N ALA A 232 5.05 -3.94 3.81
CA ALA A 232 6.20 -3.04 3.82
C ALA A 232 7.26 -3.47 2.81
N GLY A 233 7.82 -2.49 2.10
CA GLY A 233 8.83 -2.74 1.10
C GLY A 233 9.52 -1.47 0.62
N THR A 234 10.62 -1.67 -0.09
CA THR A 234 11.36 -0.59 -0.74
C THR A 234 10.61 -0.07 -1.96
N GLU A 235 10.38 1.23 -2.01
CA GLU A 235 9.70 1.89 -3.11
C GLU A 235 10.44 3.16 -3.56
N VAL A 236 10.30 3.50 -4.84
CA VAL A 236 10.68 4.81 -5.37
C VAL A 236 9.80 5.88 -4.74
N ASN A 237 10.40 6.92 -4.16
CA ASN A 237 9.66 7.93 -3.39
C ASN A 237 8.50 8.53 -4.17
N ILE A 238 8.74 9.00 -5.40
CA ILE A 238 7.67 9.61 -6.21
C ILE A 238 6.57 8.61 -6.63
N ASN A 239 6.89 7.32 -6.73
CA ASN A 239 5.87 6.28 -6.94
C ASN A 239 4.96 6.17 -5.73
N ASN A 240 5.55 6.03 -4.52
CA ASN A 240 4.78 5.99 -3.28
C ASN A 240 3.96 7.27 -3.09
N PHE A 241 4.53 8.45 -3.32
CA PHE A 241 3.81 9.72 -3.18
C PHE A 241 2.57 9.78 -4.07
N LEU A 242 2.69 9.36 -5.34
CA LEU A 242 1.58 9.38 -6.28
C LEU A 242 0.50 8.35 -5.95
N HIS A 243 0.87 7.17 -5.45
CA HIS A 243 -0.10 6.18 -4.98
C HIS A 243 -0.88 6.69 -3.77
N GLU A 244 -0.20 7.24 -2.76
CA GLU A 244 -0.84 7.69 -1.51
C GLU A 244 -1.65 8.97 -1.69
N THR A 245 -1.35 9.77 -2.71
CA THR A 245 -2.09 11.00 -3.04
C THR A 245 -3.17 10.80 -4.11
N ALA A 246 -3.27 9.62 -4.71
CA ALA A 246 -4.25 9.33 -5.74
C ALA A 246 -5.68 9.55 -5.25
N TYR A 247 -6.51 10.14 -6.11
CA TYR A 247 -7.94 10.32 -5.83
C TYR A 247 -8.70 9.02 -6.11
N PHE A 248 -9.44 8.56 -5.12
CA PHE A 248 -10.34 7.41 -5.25
C PHE A 248 -11.65 7.87 -5.87
N LEU A 249 -11.87 7.53 -7.12
CA LEU A 249 -13.10 7.81 -7.84
C LEU A 249 -14.29 7.09 -7.20
N GLN A 250 -15.44 7.77 -7.19
CA GLN A 250 -16.72 7.23 -6.76
C GLN A 250 -17.69 7.19 -7.95
N GLU A 251 -18.72 6.33 -7.89
CA GLU A 251 -19.75 6.30 -8.95
C GLU A 251 -20.48 7.64 -9.07
N GLU A 252 -20.64 8.35 -7.96
CA GLU A 252 -21.24 9.69 -7.88
C GLU A 252 -20.51 10.72 -8.73
N ASP A 253 -19.17 10.63 -8.85
CA ASP A 253 -18.40 11.53 -9.71
C ASP A 253 -18.89 11.45 -11.15
N PHE A 254 -19.22 10.25 -11.63
CA PHE A 254 -19.74 10.04 -12.98
C PHE A 254 -21.22 10.46 -13.15
N VAL A 255 -21.97 10.58 -12.08
CA VAL A 255 -23.34 11.14 -12.10
C VAL A 255 -23.29 12.65 -12.29
N GLU A 256 -22.47 13.34 -11.52
CA GLU A 256 -22.52 14.79 -11.32
C GLU A 256 -21.61 15.56 -12.28
N LEU A 257 -20.46 14.98 -12.70
CA LEU A 257 -19.40 15.70 -13.41
C LEU A 257 -19.22 15.20 -14.85
N SER A 258 -18.67 16.03 -15.73
CA SER A 258 -18.14 15.63 -17.04
C SER A 258 -16.80 14.89 -16.88
N ALA A 259 -16.28 14.30 -17.94
CA ALA A 259 -14.98 13.60 -17.89
C ALA A 259 -13.83 14.58 -17.58
N GLU A 260 -13.85 15.78 -18.15
CA GLU A 260 -12.87 16.83 -17.87
C GLU A 260 -12.95 17.30 -16.42
N GLU A 261 -14.16 17.54 -15.88
CA GLU A 261 -14.33 17.96 -14.49
C GLU A 261 -13.87 16.86 -13.51
N ILE A 262 -14.07 15.58 -13.83
CA ILE A 262 -13.52 14.45 -13.05
C ILE A 262 -11.99 14.48 -13.10
N TYR A 263 -11.41 14.64 -14.29
CA TYR A 263 -9.96 14.71 -14.49
C TYR A 263 -9.34 15.87 -13.72
N ASP A 264 -9.92 17.06 -13.78
CA ASP A 264 -9.49 18.23 -13.04
C ASP A 264 -9.57 18.01 -11.53
N LYS A 265 -10.67 17.44 -11.03
CA LYS A 265 -10.86 17.08 -9.62
C LYS A 265 -9.79 16.09 -9.13
N MET A 266 -9.48 15.06 -9.91
CA MET A 266 -8.42 14.09 -9.60
C MET A 266 -7.08 14.80 -9.44
N ASN A 267 -6.72 15.65 -10.39
CA ASN A 267 -5.46 16.39 -10.38
C ASN A 267 -5.38 17.38 -9.22
N GLU A 268 -6.40 18.18 -8.98
CA GLU A 268 -6.46 19.15 -7.87
C GLU A 268 -6.30 18.45 -6.50
N LYS A 269 -7.03 17.35 -6.26
CA LYS A 269 -6.93 16.60 -5.01
C LYS A 269 -5.55 15.98 -4.83
N GLN A 270 -4.97 15.40 -5.87
CA GLN A 270 -3.63 14.84 -5.84
C GLN A 270 -2.57 15.93 -5.56
N GLU A 271 -2.64 17.07 -6.26
CA GLU A 271 -1.71 18.17 -6.05
C GLU A 271 -1.77 18.75 -4.64
N LEU A 272 -2.96 18.87 -4.04
CA LEU A 272 -3.11 19.35 -2.66
C LEU A 272 -2.34 18.47 -1.68
N LEU A 273 -2.45 17.15 -1.81
CA LEU A 273 -1.75 16.20 -0.96
C LEU A 273 -0.24 16.14 -1.29
N MET A 274 0.13 16.16 -2.57
CA MET A 274 1.53 16.26 -3.00
C MET A 274 2.22 17.49 -2.42
N LYS A 275 1.55 18.65 -2.40
CA LYS A 275 2.10 19.88 -1.78
C LYS A 275 2.38 19.70 -0.29
N VAL A 276 1.62 18.86 0.43
CA VAL A 276 1.91 18.56 1.84
C VAL A 276 3.20 17.75 1.97
N ILE A 277 3.36 16.68 1.17
CA ILE A 277 4.60 15.88 1.15
C ILE A 277 5.81 16.76 0.85
N LEU A 278 5.70 17.59 -0.19
CA LEU A 278 6.79 18.42 -0.70
C LEU A 278 7.16 19.60 0.21
N ARG A 279 6.44 19.87 1.30
CA ARG A 279 6.91 20.79 2.36
C ARG A 279 8.11 20.23 3.12
N ASN A 280 8.21 18.91 3.20
CA ASN A 280 9.27 18.22 3.94
C ASN A 280 10.28 17.52 3.02
N TYR A 281 9.94 17.25 1.76
CA TYR A 281 10.76 16.55 0.79
C TYR A 281 10.98 17.39 -0.49
N SER A 282 12.23 17.49 -0.92
CA SER A 282 12.58 18.22 -2.15
C SER A 282 12.93 17.26 -3.27
N LEU A 283 12.13 17.27 -4.35
CA LEU A 283 12.40 16.46 -5.54
C LEU A 283 13.72 16.89 -6.20
N ASN A 284 14.57 15.92 -6.51
CA ASN A 284 15.72 16.13 -7.37
C ASN A 284 15.33 16.19 -8.85
N GLU A 285 16.28 16.50 -9.74
CA GLU A 285 16.02 16.68 -11.18
C GLU A 285 15.56 15.39 -11.88
N ASP A 286 16.03 14.20 -11.43
CA ASP A 286 15.62 12.93 -12.00
C ASP A 286 14.18 12.58 -11.55
N GLU A 287 13.83 12.90 -10.32
CA GLU A 287 12.45 12.75 -9.82
C GLU A 287 11.48 13.68 -10.55
N LYS A 288 11.82 14.97 -10.71
CA LYS A 288 10.99 15.93 -11.47
C LYS A 288 10.75 15.45 -12.90
N ARG A 289 11.78 14.90 -13.55
CA ARG A 289 11.68 14.34 -14.91
C ARG A 289 10.78 13.10 -14.98
N CYS A 290 10.83 12.24 -13.96
CA CYS A 290 10.12 10.98 -13.94
C CYS A 290 8.70 11.09 -13.37
N LEU A 291 8.41 12.13 -12.60
CA LEU A 291 7.10 12.34 -11.95
C LEU A 291 5.92 12.27 -12.96
N PRO A 292 5.95 12.95 -14.13
CA PRO A 292 4.87 12.84 -15.11
C PRO A 292 4.70 11.42 -15.66
N LEU A 293 5.82 10.67 -15.82
CA LEU A 293 5.77 9.29 -16.29
C LEU A 293 5.08 8.36 -15.30
N TYR A 294 5.42 8.48 -14.01
CA TYR A 294 4.74 7.74 -12.93
C TYR A 294 3.27 8.15 -12.84
N LYS A 295 2.96 9.45 -12.87
CA LYS A 295 1.59 9.95 -12.82
C LYS A 295 0.73 9.34 -13.92
N LYS A 296 1.25 9.29 -15.15
CA LYS A 296 0.57 8.66 -16.30
C LYS A 296 0.35 7.17 -16.10
N ILE A 297 1.38 6.41 -15.69
CA ILE A 297 1.25 4.96 -15.46
C ILE A 297 0.23 4.69 -14.36
N ILE A 298 0.36 5.34 -13.21
CA ILE A 298 -0.54 5.16 -12.07
C ILE A 298 -1.95 5.62 -12.44
N GLY A 299 -2.10 6.77 -13.11
CA GLY A 299 -3.40 7.28 -13.54
C GLY A 299 -4.21 6.27 -14.35
N MET A 300 -3.55 5.50 -15.23
CA MET A 300 -4.20 4.44 -16.04
C MET A 300 -4.38 3.11 -15.29
N SER A 301 -3.72 2.89 -14.17
CA SER A 301 -3.59 1.55 -13.56
C SER A 301 -3.86 1.49 -12.06
N PHE A 302 -4.22 2.59 -11.43
CA PHE A 302 -4.53 2.65 -10.00
C PHE A 302 -5.69 1.71 -9.66
N TYR A 303 -5.43 0.68 -8.85
CA TYR A 303 -6.34 -0.44 -8.62
C TYR A 303 -7.79 -0.03 -8.30
N PRO A 304 -8.09 0.88 -7.33
CA PRO A 304 -9.46 1.23 -7.01
C PRO A 304 -10.22 1.83 -8.21
N ASN A 305 -9.56 2.72 -8.97
CA ASN A 305 -10.16 3.38 -10.12
C ASN A 305 -10.36 2.41 -11.28
N VAL A 306 -9.40 1.52 -11.53
CA VAL A 306 -9.53 0.46 -12.54
C VAL A 306 -10.70 -0.46 -12.22
N MET A 307 -10.89 -0.86 -10.96
CA MET A 307 -12.01 -1.71 -10.57
C MET A 307 -13.36 -1.00 -10.77
N LEU A 308 -13.43 0.29 -10.45
CA LEU A 308 -14.63 1.09 -10.72
C LEU A 308 -14.91 1.20 -12.22
N TRP A 309 -13.91 1.53 -13.05
CA TRP A 309 -14.08 1.61 -14.51
C TRP A 309 -14.53 0.29 -15.12
N ILE A 310 -13.93 -0.84 -14.70
CA ILE A 310 -14.35 -2.17 -15.12
C ILE A 310 -15.82 -2.43 -14.75
N TYR A 311 -16.21 -2.08 -13.53
CA TYR A 311 -17.59 -2.21 -13.08
C TYR A 311 -18.55 -1.38 -13.94
N LEU A 312 -18.23 -0.11 -14.17
CA LEU A 312 -19.07 0.80 -14.97
C LEU A 312 -19.19 0.33 -16.42
N LEU A 313 -18.08 -0.03 -17.06
CA LEU A 313 -18.05 -0.52 -18.44
C LEU A 313 -18.82 -1.83 -18.60
N ARG A 314 -18.67 -2.80 -17.69
CA ARG A 314 -19.39 -4.07 -17.75
C ARG A 314 -20.89 -3.90 -17.61
N ASN A 315 -21.32 -2.97 -16.76
CA ASN A 315 -22.73 -2.68 -16.51
C ASN A 315 -23.34 -1.66 -17.50
N GLY A 316 -22.56 -1.15 -18.47
CA GLY A 316 -23.03 -0.16 -19.45
C GLY A 316 -23.36 1.21 -18.84
N LYS A 317 -22.75 1.54 -17.68
CA LYS A 317 -22.95 2.80 -16.98
C LYS A 317 -21.88 3.82 -17.38
N TYR A 318 -22.26 5.04 -17.71
CA TYR A 318 -21.35 6.17 -17.99
C TYR A 318 -20.22 5.85 -18.96
N VAL A 319 -20.46 4.91 -19.92
CA VAL A 319 -19.42 4.35 -20.80
C VAL A 319 -18.62 5.44 -21.50
N ASP A 320 -19.29 6.41 -22.12
CA ASP A 320 -18.62 7.48 -22.88
C ASP A 320 -17.76 8.36 -21.95
N LYS A 321 -18.25 8.70 -20.74
CA LYS A 321 -17.47 9.46 -19.75
C LYS A 321 -16.22 8.68 -19.26
N VAL A 322 -16.36 7.38 -19.03
CA VAL A 322 -15.21 6.53 -18.64
C VAL A 322 -14.16 6.50 -19.73
N LEU A 323 -14.57 6.31 -21.00
CA LEU A 323 -13.65 6.27 -22.13
C LEU A 323 -12.96 7.62 -22.34
N GLU A 324 -13.69 8.70 -22.28
CA GLU A 324 -13.17 10.06 -22.39
C GLU A 324 -12.17 10.38 -21.28
N LEU A 325 -12.49 10.05 -20.02
CA LEU A 325 -11.59 10.21 -18.88
C LEU A 325 -10.29 9.41 -19.07
N LEU A 326 -10.39 8.15 -19.52
CA LEU A 326 -9.22 7.32 -19.81
C LEU A 326 -8.32 7.93 -20.89
N LEU A 327 -8.90 8.54 -21.92
CA LEU A 327 -8.14 9.23 -22.98
C LEU A 327 -7.47 10.51 -22.44
N LEU A 328 -8.16 11.31 -21.61
CA LEU A 328 -7.55 12.48 -20.96
C LEU A 328 -6.34 12.09 -20.12
N ILE A 329 -6.44 11.01 -19.32
CA ILE A 329 -5.34 10.51 -18.52
C ILE A 329 -4.18 10.02 -19.41
N ALA A 330 -4.45 9.27 -20.47
CA ALA A 330 -3.43 8.70 -21.34
C ALA A 330 -2.72 9.75 -22.21
N GLU A 331 -3.45 10.76 -22.68
CA GLU A 331 -2.95 11.79 -23.60
C GLU A 331 -2.42 13.04 -22.86
N GLU A 332 -2.44 13.05 -21.51
CA GLU A 332 -1.83 14.13 -20.72
C GLU A 332 -0.41 14.43 -21.24
N ALA A 333 -0.20 15.68 -21.64
CA ALA A 333 1.10 16.12 -22.14
C ALA A 333 2.15 16.00 -21.03
N ASN A 334 3.31 15.44 -21.36
CA ASN A 334 4.48 15.47 -20.46
C ASN A 334 5.19 16.82 -20.68
N ASP A 335 4.57 17.92 -20.22
CA ASP A 335 5.17 19.26 -20.28
C ASP A 335 6.36 19.42 -19.31
#